data_bd5430a4c6a8a97c0c0545c6d440d8ef
#
_entry.id   bd5430a4c6a8a97c0c0545c6d440d8ef
#
_cell.length_a   1.000
_cell.length_b   1.000
_cell.length_c   1.000
_cell.angle_alpha   90.00
_cell.angle_beta   90.00
_cell.angle_gamma   90.00
#
_symmetry.space_group_name_H-M   'P 1'
#
loop_
_entity.id
_entity.type
_entity.pdbx_description
1 polymer ?
#
loop_
_entity_poly.entity_id
_entity_poly.type
_entity_poly.pdbx_seq_one_letter_code
_entity_poly.pdbx_strand_id
1 'polypeptide(L)'
;MLIAPALADVRAALTAPEGARRGRIMPIYTKVPADLLTPVMAYLRLSNGAERGHESFLLESVNTGERVGRHSFLGVKPRDILRTGPGLPCEGDPLRHLEERMQPYDYVPVPELASVFTGGAVGYMAFDCIQHFEPKTKRALRDPLGIPECVMLLCDDVVIFDHVFQTVYCVSHVYVASEHDDIDALYAACVARVEALVRTISQDATPLPAQPPIDATPHEPQSNVGQEGYERFVTQLRQHILHGEIFQAVPSQRLSYPTQLHPFNCYRHLRRINPSPYMFYVDCGDAQLVGASPETLCQIVQGKVAVHAIAGTVRRGATPQEDAALGEALLQSPKDRAEHIMLVDLARNDVNRVC
;
A
#
# COMPACT_ATOMS: atom_id res chain seq x y z
N MET A 1 28.80 9.18 7.35
CA MET A 1 27.52 8.43 7.34
C MET A 1 27.71 7.14 8.13
N LEU A 2 26.88 6.87 9.12
CA LEU A 2 26.95 5.65 9.92
C LEU A 2 26.03 4.59 9.29
N ILE A 3 26.60 3.47 8.88
CA ILE A 3 25.86 2.32 8.35
C ILE A 3 25.60 1.33 9.48
N ALA A 4 24.41 0.83 9.58
CA ALA A 4 23.98 -0.17 10.56
C ALA A 4 23.16 -1.29 9.90
N PRO A 5 23.27 -2.54 10.37
CA PRO A 5 24.29 -3.04 11.30
C PRO A 5 25.72 -3.01 10.72
N ALA A 6 26.73 -3.12 11.58
CA ALA A 6 28.11 -3.22 11.15
C ALA A 6 28.39 -4.58 10.49
N LEU A 7 29.40 -4.65 9.61
CA LEU A 7 29.74 -5.88 8.87
C LEU A 7 29.94 -7.11 9.80
N ALA A 8 30.55 -6.91 10.98
CA ALA A 8 30.76 -8.00 11.94
C ALA A 8 29.44 -8.60 12.44
N ASP A 9 28.45 -7.76 12.72
CA ASP A 9 27.12 -8.18 13.16
C ASP A 9 26.37 -8.89 12.04
N VAL A 10 26.50 -8.38 10.80
CA VAL A 10 25.89 -8.97 9.61
C VAL A 10 26.46 -10.36 9.33
N ARG A 11 27.79 -10.51 9.41
CA ARG A 11 28.44 -11.82 9.28
C ARG A 11 27.90 -12.80 10.33
N ALA A 12 27.88 -12.40 11.59
CA ALA A 12 27.37 -13.25 12.68
C ALA A 12 25.92 -13.65 12.48
N ALA A 13 25.10 -12.71 11.99
CA ALA A 13 23.66 -12.94 11.78
C ALA A 13 23.34 -13.73 10.51
N LEU A 14 24.10 -13.56 9.42
CA LEU A 14 23.81 -14.18 8.12
C LEU A 14 24.59 -15.47 7.84
N THR A 15 25.61 -15.81 8.65
CA THR A 15 26.24 -17.14 8.54
C THR A 15 25.17 -18.19 8.78
N ALA A 16 24.79 -18.89 7.70
CA ALA A 16 23.78 -19.94 7.77
C ALA A 16 24.32 -21.19 8.45
N PRO A 17 23.54 -21.91 9.27
CA PRO A 17 23.91 -23.25 9.71
C PRO A 17 24.01 -24.18 8.49
N GLU A 18 24.95 -25.12 8.52
CA GLU A 18 25.14 -26.12 7.48
C GLU A 18 23.82 -26.82 7.13
N GLY A 19 23.45 -26.84 5.84
CA GLY A 19 22.21 -27.44 5.35
C GLY A 19 20.96 -26.56 5.40
N ALA A 20 21.08 -25.25 5.63
CA ALA A 20 19.94 -24.33 5.54
C ALA A 20 19.28 -24.38 4.14
N ARG A 21 17.95 -24.58 4.12
CA ARG A 21 17.17 -24.66 2.86
C ARG A 21 16.77 -23.30 2.27
N ARG A 22 16.94 -22.21 3.03
CA ARG A 22 16.55 -20.86 2.65
C ARG A 22 17.74 -19.91 2.81
N GLY A 23 17.87 -18.99 1.88
CA GLY A 23 18.83 -17.90 2.01
C GLY A 23 18.36 -16.91 3.08
N ARG A 24 19.31 -16.24 3.73
CA ARG A 24 19.03 -15.24 4.77
C ARG A 24 19.07 -13.84 4.20
N ILE A 25 18.12 -13.00 4.59
CA ILE A 25 18.03 -11.61 4.15
C ILE A 25 17.96 -10.68 5.37
N MET A 26 18.78 -9.62 5.35
CA MET A 26 18.87 -8.69 6.47
C MET A 26 18.93 -7.24 5.97
N PRO A 27 18.15 -6.31 6.58
CA PRO A 27 18.21 -4.90 6.21
C PRO A 27 19.49 -4.23 6.72
N ILE A 28 20.09 -3.44 5.83
CA ILE A 28 21.21 -2.53 6.11
C ILE A 28 20.70 -1.13 5.88
N TYR A 29 20.99 -0.21 6.78
CA TYR A 29 20.45 1.13 6.69
C TYR A 29 21.40 2.22 7.20
N THR A 30 21.07 3.45 6.85
CA THR A 30 21.58 4.66 7.48
C THR A 30 20.45 5.62 7.79
N LYS A 31 20.73 6.60 8.64
CA LYS A 31 19.80 7.65 9.04
C LYS A 31 20.27 9.00 8.52
N VAL A 32 19.33 9.78 8.02
CA VAL A 32 19.53 11.20 7.70
C VAL A 32 18.41 12.03 8.33
N PRO A 33 18.65 13.31 8.70
CA PRO A 33 17.60 14.20 9.17
C PRO A 33 16.50 14.41 8.13
N ALA A 34 15.24 14.56 8.57
CA ALA A 34 14.09 14.82 7.71
C ALA A 34 13.65 16.28 7.69
N ASP A 35 14.33 17.17 8.41
CA ASP A 35 13.96 18.57 8.62
C ASP A 35 13.87 19.40 7.33
N LEU A 36 14.68 19.08 6.31
CA LEU A 36 14.69 19.73 5.01
C LEU A 36 14.15 18.84 3.88
N LEU A 37 13.49 17.75 4.20
CA LEU A 37 13.05 16.77 3.22
C LEU A 37 11.62 16.29 3.51
N THR A 38 10.80 16.22 2.45
CA THR A 38 9.46 15.63 2.53
C THR A 38 9.39 14.31 1.76
N PRO A 39 8.46 13.39 2.09
CA PRO A 39 8.26 12.17 1.32
C PRO A 39 8.02 12.44 -0.18
N VAL A 40 7.24 13.47 -0.51
CA VAL A 40 6.98 13.88 -1.89
C VAL A 40 8.27 14.32 -2.61
N MET A 41 9.12 15.11 -1.96
CA MET A 41 10.39 15.54 -2.55
C MET A 41 11.34 14.35 -2.77
N ALA A 42 11.47 13.50 -1.75
CA ALA A 42 12.30 12.30 -1.85
C ALA A 42 11.83 11.36 -2.97
N TYR A 43 10.52 11.14 -3.06
CA TYR A 43 9.93 10.32 -4.13
C TYR A 43 10.22 10.91 -5.52
N LEU A 44 10.01 12.21 -5.71
CA LEU A 44 10.28 12.87 -6.99
C LEU A 44 11.75 12.80 -7.39
N ARG A 45 12.67 12.90 -6.43
CA ARG A 45 14.11 12.74 -6.68
C ARG A 45 14.48 11.31 -7.07
N LEU A 46 13.93 10.32 -6.36
CA LEU A 46 14.18 8.90 -6.63
C LEU A 46 13.56 8.41 -7.94
N SER A 47 12.38 8.92 -8.30
CA SER A 47 11.62 8.52 -9.49
C SER A 47 11.81 9.44 -10.69
N ASN A 48 12.84 10.32 -10.65
CA ASN A 48 13.09 11.31 -11.71
C ASN A 48 11.83 12.12 -12.11
N GLY A 49 11.15 12.70 -11.11
CA GLY A 49 9.94 13.50 -11.35
C GLY A 49 8.67 12.65 -11.55
N ALA A 50 8.62 11.47 -10.96
CA ALA A 50 7.55 10.49 -11.16
C ALA A 50 7.40 10.11 -12.65
N GLU A 51 8.52 9.83 -13.31
CA GLU A 51 8.54 9.40 -14.71
C GLU A 51 7.67 8.15 -14.88
N ARG A 52 6.71 8.24 -15.81
CA ARG A 52 5.70 7.20 -16.04
C ARG A 52 6.32 5.95 -16.66
N GLY A 53 5.77 4.79 -16.30
CA GLY A 53 6.23 3.50 -16.83
C GLY A 53 7.47 2.97 -16.09
N HIS A 54 7.84 3.59 -14.98
CA HIS A 54 8.87 3.11 -14.08
C HIS A 54 8.22 2.74 -12.75
N GLU A 55 8.12 1.44 -12.51
CA GLU A 55 7.44 0.90 -11.33
C GLU A 55 8.05 1.44 -10.04
N SER A 56 7.17 1.97 -9.21
CA SER A 56 7.55 2.67 -7.97
C SER A 56 6.34 2.89 -7.07
N PHE A 57 6.58 3.24 -5.82
CA PHE A 57 5.50 3.57 -4.90
C PHE A 57 5.86 4.69 -3.92
N LEU A 58 4.84 5.41 -3.49
CA LEU A 58 4.83 6.30 -2.34
C LEU A 58 3.60 5.98 -1.49
N LEU A 59 3.83 5.53 -0.26
CA LEU A 59 2.80 5.30 0.75
C LEU A 59 2.99 6.32 1.86
N GLU A 60 2.03 7.20 2.08
CA GLU A 60 2.10 8.22 3.12
C GLU A 60 1.00 8.03 4.15
N SER A 61 1.35 8.18 5.42
CA SER A 61 0.36 8.42 6.45
C SER A 61 0.31 9.91 6.73
N VAL A 62 -0.77 10.57 6.28
CA VAL A 62 -0.94 12.00 6.45
C VAL A 62 -1.70 12.29 7.73
N ASN A 63 -1.23 13.26 8.50
CA ASN A 63 -1.87 13.66 9.74
C ASN A 63 -3.28 14.19 9.49
N THR A 64 -4.26 13.60 10.16
CA THR A 64 -5.66 14.03 10.16
C THR A 64 -6.07 14.57 11.54
N GLY A 65 -5.35 15.58 12.04
CA GLY A 65 -5.64 16.21 13.34
C GLY A 65 -4.98 15.49 14.53
N GLU A 66 -5.72 14.66 15.27
CA GLU A 66 -5.24 14.07 16.54
C GLU A 66 -4.30 12.87 16.42
N ARG A 67 -4.20 12.26 15.23
CA ARG A 67 -3.35 11.08 14.98
C ARG A 67 -2.23 11.42 14.01
N VAL A 68 -1.01 11.32 14.50
CA VAL A 68 0.20 11.45 13.69
C VAL A 68 0.43 10.11 12.99
N GLY A 69 0.35 10.09 11.67
CA GLY A 69 0.85 8.97 10.90
C GLY A 69 2.36 8.88 11.07
N ARG A 70 2.83 7.75 11.61
CA ARG A 70 4.24 7.66 12.01
C ARG A 70 5.18 7.52 10.84
N HIS A 71 4.85 6.68 9.84
CA HIS A 71 5.78 6.36 8.78
C HIS A 71 5.21 6.66 7.39
N SER A 72 6.10 7.08 6.49
CA SER A 72 5.88 7.04 5.05
C SER A 72 6.96 6.20 4.39
N PHE A 73 6.59 5.49 3.32
CA PHE A 73 7.45 4.55 2.63
C PHE A 73 7.51 4.88 1.15
N LEU A 74 8.70 4.77 0.56
CA LEU A 74 8.88 4.92 -0.87
C LEU A 74 9.89 3.90 -1.38
N GLY A 75 9.59 3.39 -2.57
CA GLY A 75 10.48 2.47 -3.28
C GLY A 75 10.43 2.72 -4.77
N VAL A 76 11.57 2.54 -5.41
CA VAL A 76 11.75 2.63 -6.86
C VAL A 76 12.57 1.45 -7.34
N LYS A 77 12.47 1.14 -8.64
CA LYS A 77 13.28 0.08 -9.26
C LYS A 77 13.15 -1.25 -8.52
N PRO A 78 11.94 -1.83 -8.46
CA PRO A 78 11.77 -3.13 -7.85
C PRO A 78 12.68 -4.17 -8.53
N ARG A 79 13.22 -5.11 -7.75
CA ARG A 79 14.07 -6.17 -8.31
C ARG A 79 13.30 -7.21 -9.11
N ASP A 80 12.00 -7.36 -8.82
CA ASP A 80 11.07 -8.26 -9.52
C ASP A 80 9.65 -7.71 -9.45
N ILE A 81 8.82 -8.06 -10.42
CA ILE A 81 7.43 -7.62 -10.50
C ILE A 81 6.56 -8.83 -10.80
N LEU A 82 5.70 -9.17 -9.87
CA LEU A 82 4.65 -10.16 -10.08
C LEU A 82 3.46 -9.47 -10.75
N ARG A 83 3.03 -10.01 -11.89
CA ARG A 83 1.76 -9.66 -12.54
C ARG A 83 0.97 -10.93 -12.76
N THR A 84 -0.29 -10.95 -12.31
CA THR A 84 -1.20 -12.09 -12.54
C THR A 84 -2.48 -11.64 -13.24
N GLY A 85 -3.06 -12.55 -13.97
CA GLY A 85 -4.30 -12.33 -14.70
C GLY A 85 -4.40 -13.18 -15.97
N PRO A 86 -5.56 -13.23 -16.61
CA PRO A 86 -5.76 -14.01 -17.84
C PRO A 86 -4.79 -13.59 -18.95
N GLY A 87 -4.11 -14.58 -19.56
CA GLY A 87 -3.15 -14.34 -20.63
C GLY A 87 -1.79 -13.78 -20.19
N LEU A 88 -1.53 -13.65 -18.89
CA LEU A 88 -0.23 -13.29 -18.34
C LEU A 88 0.57 -14.54 -17.97
N PRO A 89 1.92 -14.43 -17.82
CA PRO A 89 2.77 -15.57 -17.45
C PRO A 89 2.37 -16.25 -16.14
N CYS A 90 1.75 -15.51 -15.20
CA CYS A 90 1.22 -16.05 -13.96
C CYS A 90 -0.30 -15.93 -13.96
N GLU A 91 -0.99 -17.05 -13.98
CA GLU A 91 -2.44 -17.14 -13.87
C GLU A 91 -2.85 -17.81 -12.55
N GLY A 92 -4.07 -17.55 -12.09
CA GLY A 92 -4.63 -18.16 -10.89
C GLY A 92 -4.38 -17.34 -9.63
N ASP A 93 -4.29 -18.03 -8.50
CA ASP A 93 -4.18 -17.39 -7.18
C ASP A 93 -2.90 -16.55 -7.03
N PRO A 94 -3.00 -15.20 -6.97
CA PRO A 94 -1.85 -14.33 -6.86
C PRO A 94 -1.04 -14.51 -5.58
N LEU A 95 -1.68 -14.96 -4.49
CA LEU A 95 -1.00 -15.16 -3.21
C LEU A 95 -0.06 -16.36 -3.25
N ARG A 96 -0.40 -17.42 -4.00
CA ARG A 96 0.52 -18.56 -4.21
C ARG A 96 1.78 -18.13 -4.95
N HIS A 97 1.62 -17.37 -6.02
CA HIS A 97 2.75 -16.83 -6.78
C HIS A 97 3.62 -15.89 -5.94
N LEU A 98 3.00 -15.10 -5.05
CA LEU A 98 3.73 -14.25 -4.13
C LEU A 98 4.48 -15.08 -3.07
N GLU A 99 3.83 -16.11 -2.50
CA GLU A 99 4.44 -17.02 -1.54
C GLU A 99 5.67 -17.72 -2.13
N GLU A 100 5.57 -18.25 -3.35
CA GLU A 100 6.69 -18.89 -4.06
C GLU A 100 7.89 -17.93 -4.22
N ARG A 101 7.65 -16.65 -4.51
CA ARG A 101 8.70 -15.63 -4.62
C ARG A 101 9.31 -15.23 -3.27
N MET A 102 8.54 -15.30 -2.20
CA MET A 102 9.00 -14.95 -0.85
C MET A 102 9.62 -16.14 -0.10
N GLN A 103 9.27 -17.37 -0.47
CA GLN A 103 9.73 -18.61 0.17
C GLN A 103 11.26 -18.74 0.28
N PRO A 104 12.08 -18.29 -0.70
CA PRO A 104 13.53 -18.41 -0.61
C PRO A 104 14.17 -17.60 0.51
N TYR A 105 13.43 -16.69 1.14
CA TYR A 105 13.96 -15.73 2.10
C TYR A 105 13.64 -16.10 3.53
N ASP A 106 14.68 -16.11 4.38
CA ASP A 106 14.58 -16.12 5.84
C ASP A 106 14.99 -14.74 6.37
N TYR A 107 14.00 -13.97 6.80
CA TYR A 107 14.22 -12.58 7.21
C TYR A 107 14.84 -12.50 8.59
N VAL A 108 15.99 -11.84 8.68
CA VAL A 108 16.70 -11.57 9.94
C VAL A 108 16.38 -10.14 10.37
N PRO A 109 15.56 -9.92 11.40
CA PRO A 109 15.17 -8.60 11.82
C PRO A 109 16.32 -7.84 12.49
N VAL A 110 16.36 -6.52 12.25
CA VAL A 110 17.21 -5.60 13.02
C VAL A 110 16.34 -4.97 14.11
N PRO A 111 16.75 -4.96 15.38
CA PRO A 111 15.91 -4.52 16.50
C PRO A 111 15.26 -3.14 16.30
N GLU A 112 15.99 -2.19 15.76
CA GLU A 112 15.50 -0.82 15.52
C GLU A 112 14.37 -0.75 14.49
N LEU A 113 14.36 -1.66 13.51
CA LEU A 113 13.38 -1.72 12.41
C LEU A 113 12.43 -2.91 12.52
N ALA A 114 12.42 -3.63 13.63
CA ALA A 114 11.70 -4.91 13.79
C ALA A 114 10.17 -4.81 13.58
N SER A 115 9.58 -3.63 13.76
CA SER A 115 8.15 -3.39 13.55
C SER A 115 7.87 -2.43 12.38
N VAL A 116 8.86 -2.21 11.51
CA VAL A 116 8.77 -1.29 10.39
C VAL A 116 8.91 -2.07 9.09
N PHE A 117 8.14 -1.73 8.08
CA PHE A 117 8.30 -2.29 6.74
C PHE A 117 9.63 -1.81 6.15
N THR A 118 10.54 -2.73 5.87
CA THR A 118 11.87 -2.42 5.34
C THR A 118 12.04 -2.81 3.88
N GLY A 119 11.17 -3.66 3.37
CA GLY A 119 11.21 -4.19 2.01
C GLY A 119 10.26 -5.36 1.86
N GLY A 120 10.11 -5.86 0.65
CA GLY A 120 9.18 -6.92 0.30
C GLY A 120 8.26 -6.51 -0.84
N ALA A 121 7.02 -6.97 -0.84
CA ALA A 121 6.07 -6.75 -1.92
C ALA A 121 5.09 -5.61 -1.63
N VAL A 122 4.97 -4.66 -2.55
CA VAL A 122 4.00 -3.55 -2.51
C VAL A 122 3.24 -3.51 -3.82
N GLY A 123 1.92 -3.38 -3.78
CA GLY A 123 1.13 -3.35 -5.00
C GLY A 123 -0.37 -3.41 -4.73
N TYR A 124 -1.11 -4.05 -5.62
CA TYR A 124 -2.55 -4.23 -5.48
C TYR A 124 -3.00 -5.64 -5.88
N MET A 125 -4.13 -6.04 -5.33
CA MET A 125 -4.97 -7.13 -5.82
C MET A 125 -6.35 -6.58 -6.16
N ALA A 126 -6.83 -6.88 -7.37
CA ALA A 126 -8.17 -6.50 -7.79
C ALA A 126 -9.24 -7.23 -6.97
N PHE A 127 -10.42 -6.63 -6.88
CA PHE A 127 -11.56 -7.25 -6.19
C PHE A 127 -11.88 -8.64 -6.77
N ASP A 128 -11.74 -8.81 -8.08
CA ASP A 128 -12.05 -10.07 -8.78
C ASP A 128 -11.12 -11.24 -8.41
N CYS A 129 -10.00 -11.00 -7.72
CA CYS A 129 -9.16 -12.06 -7.13
C CYS A 129 -9.94 -12.95 -6.16
N ILE A 130 -11.08 -12.48 -5.64
CA ILE A 130 -11.98 -13.28 -4.77
C ILE A 130 -12.36 -14.61 -5.41
N GLN A 131 -12.42 -14.71 -6.74
CA GLN A 131 -12.71 -15.95 -7.47
C GLN A 131 -11.73 -17.10 -7.17
N HIS A 132 -10.50 -16.77 -6.76
CA HIS A 132 -9.46 -17.75 -6.42
C HIS A 132 -9.63 -18.26 -4.99
N PHE A 133 -10.29 -17.50 -4.11
CA PHE A 133 -10.52 -17.84 -2.70
C PHE A 133 -11.92 -18.39 -2.44
N GLU A 134 -12.92 -17.90 -3.21
CA GLU A 134 -14.32 -18.31 -3.14
C GLU A 134 -14.80 -18.70 -4.55
N PRO A 135 -14.54 -19.96 -4.98
CA PRO A 135 -14.81 -20.40 -6.37
C PRO A 135 -16.26 -20.21 -6.85
N LYS A 136 -17.23 -20.17 -5.92
CA LYS A 136 -18.65 -19.87 -6.23
C LYS A 136 -18.87 -18.46 -6.80
N THR A 137 -17.91 -17.55 -6.62
CA THR A 137 -17.97 -16.19 -7.18
C THR A 137 -17.44 -16.13 -8.63
N LYS A 138 -16.78 -17.20 -9.09
CA LYS A 138 -16.19 -17.25 -10.43
C LYS A 138 -17.27 -17.15 -11.52
N ARG A 139 -17.09 -16.20 -12.41
CA ARG A 139 -17.97 -15.99 -13.58
C ARG A 139 -17.21 -15.26 -14.68
N ALA A 140 -17.66 -15.39 -15.92
CA ALA A 140 -17.13 -14.62 -17.02
C ALA A 140 -17.60 -13.17 -16.89
N LEU A 141 -16.68 -12.26 -16.55
CA LEU A 141 -16.91 -10.83 -16.47
C LEU A 141 -16.27 -10.15 -17.68
N ARG A 142 -16.88 -9.06 -18.13
CA ARG A 142 -16.28 -8.20 -19.13
C ARG A 142 -15.17 -7.36 -18.46
N ASP A 143 -13.96 -7.48 -18.97
CA ASP A 143 -12.84 -6.62 -18.57
C ASP A 143 -12.57 -5.55 -19.64
N PRO A 144 -13.08 -4.32 -19.45
CA PRO A 144 -12.86 -3.23 -20.40
C PRO A 144 -11.56 -2.46 -20.14
N LEU A 145 -10.86 -2.72 -19.04
CA LEU A 145 -9.62 -2.02 -18.69
C LEU A 145 -8.38 -2.78 -19.13
N GLY A 146 -8.44 -4.12 -19.17
CA GLY A 146 -7.32 -4.97 -19.53
C GLY A 146 -6.10 -4.83 -18.60
N ILE A 147 -6.33 -4.48 -17.32
CA ILE A 147 -5.25 -4.38 -16.33
C ILE A 147 -5.07 -5.72 -15.62
N PRO A 148 -3.86 -6.04 -15.12
CA PRO A 148 -3.62 -7.26 -14.37
C PRO A 148 -4.55 -7.39 -13.15
N GLU A 149 -4.91 -8.62 -12.78
CA GLU A 149 -5.67 -8.89 -11.54
C GLU A 149 -4.85 -8.58 -10.29
N CYS A 150 -3.53 -8.75 -10.37
CA CYS A 150 -2.62 -8.38 -9.28
C CYS A 150 -1.30 -7.88 -9.87
N VAL A 151 -0.75 -6.83 -9.27
CA VAL A 151 0.62 -6.37 -9.48
C VAL A 151 1.28 -6.18 -8.13
N MET A 152 2.44 -6.84 -7.92
CA MET A 152 3.27 -6.68 -6.73
C MET A 152 4.70 -6.34 -7.13
N LEU A 153 5.19 -5.22 -6.64
CA LEU A 153 6.54 -4.72 -6.79
C LEU A 153 7.39 -5.27 -5.65
N LEU A 154 8.36 -6.13 -5.94
CA LEU A 154 9.27 -6.67 -4.94
C LEU A 154 10.45 -5.72 -4.79
N CYS A 155 10.49 -4.98 -3.71
CA CYS A 155 11.47 -3.92 -3.44
C CYS A 155 12.41 -4.31 -2.31
N ASP A 156 13.71 -4.25 -2.58
CA ASP A 156 14.77 -4.44 -1.60
C ASP A 156 15.29 -3.10 -1.06
N ASP A 157 15.13 -2.03 -1.84
CA ASP A 157 15.56 -0.68 -1.51
C ASP A 157 14.34 0.17 -1.16
N VAL A 158 14.29 0.67 0.08
CA VAL A 158 13.16 1.45 0.62
C VAL A 158 13.68 2.66 1.38
N VAL A 159 13.05 3.81 1.17
CA VAL A 159 13.27 5.00 2.00
C VAL A 159 12.07 5.15 2.93
N ILE A 160 12.33 5.30 4.23
CA ILE A 160 11.33 5.34 5.28
C ILE A 160 11.43 6.66 6.03
N PHE A 161 10.34 7.40 6.09
CA PHE A 161 10.24 8.58 6.93
C PHE A 161 9.60 8.20 8.26
N ASP A 162 10.28 8.48 9.36
CA ASP A 162 9.70 8.48 10.71
C ASP A 162 9.36 9.92 11.08
N HIS A 163 8.08 10.26 11.00
CA HIS A 163 7.58 11.62 11.25
C HIS A 163 7.64 12.02 12.71
N VAL A 164 7.69 11.05 13.63
CA VAL A 164 7.80 11.32 15.08
C VAL A 164 9.21 11.74 15.44
N PHE A 165 10.21 11.00 14.93
CA PHE A 165 11.62 11.29 15.21
C PHE A 165 12.29 12.20 14.17
N GLN A 166 11.53 12.68 13.17
CA GLN A 166 12.04 13.53 12.09
C GLN A 166 13.31 12.94 11.44
N THR A 167 13.24 11.65 11.14
CA THR A 167 14.37 10.88 10.63
C THR A 167 13.95 10.13 9.37
N VAL A 168 14.86 10.08 8.40
CA VAL A 168 14.73 9.26 7.19
C VAL A 168 15.70 8.10 7.29
N TYR A 169 15.19 6.88 7.11
CA TYR A 169 16.00 5.68 6.95
C TYR A 169 16.13 5.36 5.47
N CYS A 170 17.36 5.23 4.98
CA CYS A 170 17.65 4.66 3.67
C CYS A 170 18.04 3.22 3.88
N VAL A 171 17.22 2.29 3.41
CA VAL A 171 17.33 0.85 3.69
C VAL A 171 17.58 0.10 2.39
N SER A 172 18.49 -0.86 2.44
CA SER A 172 18.68 -1.89 1.41
C SER A 172 18.91 -3.24 2.10
N HIS A 173 18.96 -4.35 1.35
CA HIS A 173 19.09 -5.68 1.94
C HIS A 173 20.33 -6.42 1.45
N VAL A 174 21.00 -7.09 2.39
CA VAL A 174 21.96 -8.15 2.07
C VAL A 174 21.22 -9.47 2.01
N TYR A 175 21.38 -10.19 0.93
CA TYR A 175 20.83 -11.52 0.73
C TYR A 175 21.97 -12.53 0.55
N VAL A 176 22.03 -13.52 1.40
CA VAL A 176 22.98 -14.63 1.38
C VAL A 176 22.18 -15.88 1.02
N ALA A 177 22.38 -16.40 -0.18
CA ALA A 177 21.67 -17.56 -0.70
C ALA A 177 22.29 -18.88 -0.24
N SER A 178 23.62 -18.89 -0.06
CA SER A 178 24.39 -20.09 0.25
C SER A 178 25.59 -19.79 1.16
N GLU A 179 26.18 -20.83 1.73
CA GLU A 179 27.41 -20.73 2.52
C GLU A 179 28.67 -20.33 1.71
N HIS A 180 28.58 -20.38 0.38
CA HIS A 180 29.66 -20.01 -0.52
C HIS A 180 29.63 -18.53 -0.93
N ASP A 181 28.61 -17.79 -0.50
CA ASP A 181 28.47 -16.38 -0.85
C ASP A 181 29.48 -15.53 -0.06
N ASP A 182 30.12 -14.59 -0.76
CA ASP A 182 31.01 -13.61 -0.14
C ASP A 182 30.18 -12.50 0.54
N ILE A 183 29.94 -12.67 1.85
CA ILE A 183 29.16 -11.74 2.66
C ILE A 183 29.77 -10.33 2.61
N ASP A 184 31.09 -10.19 2.50
CA ASP A 184 31.77 -8.89 2.47
C ASP A 184 31.45 -8.15 1.18
N ALA A 185 31.56 -8.86 0.06
CA ALA A 185 31.21 -8.28 -1.24
C ALA A 185 29.71 -7.91 -1.30
N LEU A 186 28.82 -8.77 -0.78
CA LEU A 186 27.38 -8.51 -0.71
C LEU A 186 27.06 -7.31 0.20
N TYR A 187 27.71 -7.22 1.35
CA TYR A 187 27.57 -6.09 2.26
C TYR A 187 28.06 -4.79 1.61
N ALA A 188 29.24 -4.80 1.00
CA ALA A 188 29.77 -3.62 0.32
C ALA A 188 28.85 -3.13 -0.82
N ALA A 189 28.29 -4.06 -1.61
CA ALA A 189 27.31 -3.73 -2.64
C ALA A 189 26.03 -3.14 -2.05
N CYS A 190 25.55 -3.68 -0.91
CA CYS A 190 24.39 -3.14 -0.19
C CYS A 190 24.65 -1.73 0.34
N VAL A 191 25.81 -1.49 0.96
CA VAL A 191 26.23 -0.16 1.43
C VAL A 191 26.24 0.84 0.27
N ALA A 192 26.77 0.45 -0.88
CA ALA A 192 26.80 1.32 -2.06
C ALA A 192 25.39 1.71 -2.53
N ARG A 193 24.39 0.80 -2.43
CA ARG A 193 22.97 1.12 -2.72
C ARG A 193 22.39 2.11 -1.68
N VAL A 194 22.62 1.87 -0.39
CA VAL A 194 22.21 2.80 0.68
C VAL A 194 22.80 4.19 0.46
N GLU A 195 24.08 4.28 0.12
CA GLU A 195 24.73 5.55 -0.20
C GLU A 195 24.15 6.22 -1.44
N ALA A 196 23.79 5.45 -2.45
CA ALA A 196 23.12 5.97 -3.65
C ALA A 196 21.73 6.55 -3.33
N LEU A 197 20.96 5.89 -2.47
CA LEU A 197 19.68 6.42 -1.98
C LEU A 197 19.88 7.76 -1.28
N VAL A 198 20.85 7.85 -0.33
CA VAL A 198 21.16 9.10 0.38
C VAL A 198 21.56 10.19 -0.60
N ARG A 199 22.49 9.91 -1.52
CA ARG A 199 22.92 10.91 -2.53
C ARG A 199 21.74 11.41 -3.35
N THR A 200 20.83 10.53 -3.75
CA THR A 200 19.69 10.90 -4.59
C THR A 200 18.69 11.75 -3.84
N ILE A 201 18.31 11.38 -2.61
CA ILE A 201 17.34 12.17 -1.83
C ILE A 201 17.92 13.50 -1.33
N SER A 202 19.26 13.63 -1.26
CA SER A 202 19.96 14.85 -0.80
C SER A 202 20.32 15.82 -1.93
N GLN A 203 19.87 15.59 -3.16
CA GLN A 203 20.10 16.51 -4.28
C GLN A 203 19.41 17.85 -4.04
N ASP A 204 20.02 18.95 -4.50
CA ASP A 204 19.43 20.29 -4.36
C ASP A 204 18.17 20.44 -5.23
N ALA A 205 18.22 19.95 -6.48
CA ALA A 205 17.10 20.03 -7.41
C ALA A 205 16.11 18.88 -7.19
N THR A 206 14.81 19.22 -7.22
CA THR A 206 13.74 18.24 -7.23
C THR A 206 13.06 18.29 -8.60
N PRO A 207 13.21 17.26 -9.44
CA PRO A 207 12.53 17.20 -10.72
C PRO A 207 11.01 17.15 -10.51
N LEU A 208 10.27 17.87 -11.34
CA LEU A 208 8.81 17.87 -11.29
C LEU A 208 8.26 16.93 -12.37
N PRO A 209 7.04 16.38 -12.17
CA PRO A 209 6.39 15.60 -13.20
C PRO A 209 6.25 16.40 -14.51
N ALA A 210 6.56 15.75 -15.63
CA ALA A 210 6.37 16.33 -16.95
C ALA A 210 4.87 16.54 -17.20
N GLN A 211 4.41 17.77 -17.02
CA GLN A 211 3.00 18.13 -17.13
C GLN A 211 2.76 18.86 -18.47
N PRO A 212 2.07 18.23 -19.45
CA PRO A 212 1.65 18.93 -20.65
C PRO A 212 0.63 20.03 -20.31
N PRO A 213 0.41 21.00 -21.20
CA PRO A 213 -0.68 21.96 -21.05
C PRO A 213 -2.01 21.22 -20.83
N ILE A 214 -2.78 21.68 -19.85
CA ILE A 214 -4.09 21.09 -19.55
C ILE A 214 -5.12 21.75 -20.44
N ASP A 215 -5.84 20.96 -21.24
CA ASP A 215 -7.05 21.43 -21.91
C ASP A 215 -8.12 21.67 -20.85
N ALA A 216 -8.57 22.92 -20.75
CA ALA A 216 -9.61 23.33 -19.81
C ALA A 216 -11.04 23.01 -20.31
N THR A 217 -11.18 22.32 -21.45
CA THR A 217 -12.50 21.91 -21.94
C THR A 217 -13.18 20.99 -20.93
N PRO A 218 -14.36 21.37 -20.40
CA PRO A 218 -15.07 20.53 -19.47
C PRO A 218 -15.52 19.23 -20.16
N HIS A 219 -15.26 18.11 -19.53
CA HIS A 219 -15.79 16.81 -19.90
C HIS A 219 -16.76 16.33 -18.82
N GLU A 220 -17.79 15.61 -19.23
CA GLU A 220 -18.69 14.95 -18.28
C GLU A 220 -18.13 13.57 -17.92
N PRO A 221 -18.06 13.22 -16.63
CA PRO A 221 -17.68 11.88 -16.22
C PRO A 221 -18.66 10.82 -16.77
N GLN A 222 -18.13 9.77 -17.35
CA GLN A 222 -18.93 8.68 -17.91
C GLN A 222 -19.05 7.53 -16.92
N SER A 223 -20.27 7.20 -16.52
CA SER A 223 -20.56 6.01 -15.70
C SER A 223 -20.69 4.77 -16.59
N ASN A 224 -20.19 3.63 -16.11
CA ASN A 224 -20.34 2.33 -16.76
C ASN A 224 -21.77 1.76 -16.64
N VAL A 225 -22.60 2.29 -15.75
CA VAL A 225 -23.98 1.82 -15.50
C VAL A 225 -25.04 2.93 -15.59
N GLY A 226 -24.64 4.19 -15.48
CA GLY A 226 -25.51 5.34 -15.41
C GLY A 226 -26.32 5.43 -14.10
N GLN A 227 -27.00 6.55 -13.89
CA GLN A 227 -27.79 6.80 -12.68
C GLN A 227 -28.91 5.75 -12.52
N GLU A 228 -29.74 5.59 -13.54
CA GLU A 228 -30.86 4.62 -13.49
C GLU A 228 -30.37 3.17 -13.27
N GLY A 229 -29.20 2.81 -13.84
CA GLY A 229 -28.60 1.49 -13.65
C GLY A 229 -28.21 1.28 -12.20
N TYR A 230 -27.59 2.28 -11.57
CA TYR A 230 -27.19 2.20 -10.17
C TYR A 230 -28.42 2.15 -9.23
N GLU A 231 -29.44 2.96 -9.48
CA GLU A 231 -30.70 2.95 -8.70
C GLU A 231 -31.42 1.60 -8.80
N ARG A 232 -31.38 0.96 -9.98
CA ARG A 232 -31.89 -0.42 -10.15
C ARG A 232 -31.13 -1.42 -9.28
N PHE A 233 -29.79 -1.32 -9.18
CA PHE A 233 -29.03 -2.19 -8.28
C PHE A 233 -29.50 -2.05 -6.83
N VAL A 234 -29.64 -0.83 -6.35
CA VAL A 234 -30.13 -0.57 -4.98
C VAL A 234 -31.51 -1.18 -4.76
N THR A 235 -32.43 -1.00 -5.72
CA THR A 235 -33.81 -1.53 -5.62
C THR A 235 -33.82 -3.06 -5.58
N GLN A 236 -33.04 -3.73 -6.45
CA GLN A 236 -32.96 -5.19 -6.49
C GLN A 236 -32.31 -5.76 -5.22
N LEU A 237 -31.19 -5.19 -4.78
CA LEU A 237 -30.50 -5.63 -3.55
C LEU A 237 -31.37 -5.46 -2.31
N ARG A 238 -32.19 -4.39 -2.26
CA ARG A 238 -33.18 -4.20 -1.19
C ARG A 238 -34.18 -5.34 -1.16
N GLN A 239 -34.66 -5.85 -2.33
CA GLN A 239 -35.55 -7.01 -2.35
C GLN A 239 -34.86 -8.27 -1.82
N HIS A 240 -33.60 -8.52 -2.19
CA HIS A 240 -32.86 -9.66 -1.66
C HIS A 240 -32.69 -9.58 -0.13
N ILE A 241 -32.49 -8.37 0.43
CA ILE A 241 -32.47 -8.16 1.89
C ILE A 241 -33.81 -8.48 2.51
N LEU A 242 -34.93 -7.99 1.93
CA LEU A 242 -36.27 -8.23 2.44
C LEU A 242 -36.67 -9.70 2.39
N HIS A 243 -36.18 -10.46 1.40
CA HIS A 243 -36.39 -11.91 1.30
C HIS A 243 -35.48 -12.72 2.25
N GLY A 244 -34.55 -12.09 2.96
CA GLY A 244 -33.63 -12.75 3.87
C GLY A 244 -32.48 -13.51 3.18
N GLU A 245 -32.23 -13.24 1.90
CA GLU A 245 -31.14 -13.87 1.15
C GLU A 245 -29.79 -13.29 1.48
N ILE A 246 -29.73 -12.00 1.77
CA ILE A 246 -28.56 -11.24 2.21
C ILE A 246 -28.98 -10.23 3.28
N PHE A 247 -28.04 -9.73 4.06
CA PHE A 247 -28.31 -8.67 5.05
C PHE A 247 -27.58 -7.36 4.74
N GLN A 248 -26.58 -7.38 3.85
CA GLN A 248 -25.86 -6.22 3.37
C GLN A 248 -25.39 -6.43 1.94
N ALA A 249 -25.31 -5.36 1.16
CA ALA A 249 -24.69 -5.34 -0.16
C ALA A 249 -24.12 -3.95 -0.44
N VAL A 250 -22.99 -3.90 -1.15
CA VAL A 250 -22.33 -2.66 -1.58
C VAL A 250 -22.25 -2.65 -3.11
N PRO A 251 -23.25 -2.10 -3.81
CA PRO A 251 -23.18 -1.93 -5.26
C PRO A 251 -22.16 -0.85 -5.60
N SER A 252 -21.51 -1.00 -6.74
CA SER A 252 -20.49 -0.06 -7.19
C SER A 252 -20.70 0.37 -8.63
N GLN A 253 -20.13 1.50 -8.99
CA GLN A 253 -20.00 1.98 -10.36
C GLN A 253 -18.59 2.50 -10.60
N ARG A 254 -18.19 2.56 -11.87
CA ARG A 254 -16.98 3.23 -12.30
C ARG A 254 -17.32 4.47 -13.09
N LEU A 255 -16.69 5.59 -12.70
CA LEU A 255 -16.70 6.83 -13.47
C LEU A 255 -15.38 6.94 -14.23
N SER A 256 -15.45 7.26 -15.52
CA SER A 256 -14.29 7.51 -16.38
C SER A 256 -14.28 8.97 -16.80
N TYR A 257 -13.11 9.58 -16.75
CA TYR A 257 -12.91 10.99 -17.12
C TYR A 257 -11.59 11.14 -17.88
N PRO A 258 -11.60 11.69 -19.11
CA PRO A 258 -10.36 11.95 -19.83
C PRO A 258 -9.60 13.10 -19.16
N THR A 259 -8.31 12.91 -18.92
CA THR A 259 -7.46 13.93 -18.29
C THR A 259 -6.04 13.91 -18.85
N GLN A 260 -5.44 15.09 -18.96
CA GLN A 260 -4.03 15.28 -19.27
C GLN A 260 -3.20 15.54 -18.00
N LEU A 261 -3.84 15.58 -16.83
CA LEU A 261 -3.15 15.79 -15.57
C LEU A 261 -2.25 14.58 -15.27
N HIS A 262 -0.98 14.87 -15.00
CA HIS A 262 -0.04 13.82 -14.63
C HIS A 262 -0.53 13.10 -13.36
N PRO A 263 -0.55 11.74 -13.30
CA PRO A 263 -1.10 10.99 -12.17
C PRO A 263 -0.52 11.39 -10.81
N PHE A 264 0.78 11.68 -10.75
CA PHE A 264 1.40 12.16 -9.51
C PHE A 264 0.91 13.57 -9.11
N ASN A 265 0.57 14.43 -10.06
CA ASN A 265 -0.08 15.70 -9.75
C ASN A 265 -1.51 15.49 -9.24
N CYS A 266 -2.25 14.47 -9.75
CA CYS A 266 -3.52 14.05 -9.15
C CYS A 266 -3.32 13.65 -7.67
N TYR A 267 -2.29 12.86 -7.37
CA TYR A 267 -1.93 12.48 -6.00
C TYR A 267 -1.67 13.70 -5.11
N ARG A 268 -0.87 14.66 -5.57
CA ARG A 268 -0.55 15.89 -4.82
C ARG A 268 -1.79 16.75 -4.54
N HIS A 269 -2.75 16.80 -5.48
CA HIS A 269 -4.02 17.47 -5.26
C HIS A 269 -4.92 16.71 -4.29
N LEU A 270 -5.06 15.40 -4.47
CA LEU A 270 -5.84 14.54 -3.58
C LEU A 270 -5.36 14.64 -2.12
N ARG A 271 -4.04 14.62 -1.91
CA ARG A 271 -3.41 14.78 -0.60
C ARG A 271 -3.81 16.07 0.14
N ARG A 272 -4.15 17.14 -0.61
CA ARG A 272 -4.59 18.42 -0.03
C ARG A 272 -6.10 18.47 0.24
N ILE A 273 -6.89 17.81 -0.61
CA ILE A 273 -8.34 17.87 -0.55
C ILE A 273 -8.88 16.83 0.43
N ASN A 274 -8.31 15.63 0.43
CA ASN A 274 -8.75 14.50 1.24
C ASN A 274 -7.54 13.81 1.90
N PRO A 275 -6.85 14.46 2.86
CA PRO A 275 -5.77 13.84 3.60
C PRO A 275 -6.30 12.63 4.37
N SER A 276 -5.61 11.51 4.29
CA SER A 276 -6.05 10.24 4.88
C SER A 276 -4.88 9.48 5.52
N PRO A 277 -5.13 8.60 6.49
CA PRO A 277 -4.09 7.81 7.13
C PRO A 277 -3.33 6.90 6.16
N TYR A 278 -3.95 6.52 5.03
CA TYR A 278 -3.39 5.66 4.01
C TYR A 278 -3.49 6.33 2.64
N MET A 279 -2.59 7.25 2.38
CA MET A 279 -2.41 7.85 1.06
C MET A 279 -1.45 6.98 0.24
N PHE A 280 -1.76 6.74 -1.02
CA PHE A 280 -0.90 5.96 -1.88
C PHE A 280 -0.81 6.49 -3.31
N TYR A 281 0.37 6.39 -3.86
CA TYR A 281 0.67 6.45 -5.28
C TYR A 281 1.48 5.20 -5.63
N VAL A 282 0.99 4.38 -6.55
CA VAL A 282 1.70 3.19 -7.02
C VAL A 282 1.74 3.23 -8.53
N ASP A 283 2.93 3.33 -9.11
CA ASP A 283 3.16 3.17 -10.55
C ASP A 283 3.41 1.69 -10.82
N CYS A 284 2.51 1.07 -11.57
CA CYS A 284 2.58 -0.32 -11.97
C CYS A 284 3.09 -0.50 -13.41
N GLY A 285 3.65 0.55 -14.02
CA GLY A 285 4.05 0.60 -15.42
C GLY A 285 2.90 1.06 -16.31
N ASP A 286 2.00 0.15 -16.66
CA ASP A 286 0.87 0.45 -17.57
C ASP A 286 -0.27 1.22 -16.89
N ALA A 287 -0.38 1.14 -15.59
CA ALA A 287 -1.41 1.80 -14.78
C ALA A 287 -0.80 2.44 -13.53
N GLN A 288 -1.35 3.59 -13.13
CA GLN A 288 -1.00 4.27 -11.89
C GLN A 288 -2.20 4.30 -10.95
N LEU A 289 -2.01 3.82 -9.73
CA LEU A 289 -3.01 3.90 -8.67
C LEU A 289 -2.76 5.13 -7.81
N VAL A 290 -3.80 5.94 -7.65
CA VAL A 290 -3.79 7.14 -6.83
C VAL A 290 -4.96 7.07 -5.87
N GLY A 291 -4.70 7.10 -4.56
CA GLY A 291 -5.79 6.94 -3.62
C GLY A 291 -5.54 7.53 -2.24
N ALA A 292 -6.64 7.65 -1.52
CA ALA A 292 -6.72 8.08 -0.13
C ALA A 292 -7.70 7.14 0.59
N SER A 293 -7.20 6.29 1.47
CA SER A 293 -8.04 5.37 2.24
C SER A 293 -8.09 5.79 3.71
N PRO A 294 -9.29 5.84 4.32
CA PRO A 294 -9.44 6.18 5.73
C PRO A 294 -9.16 4.99 6.66
N GLU A 295 -9.18 3.76 6.16
CA GLU A 295 -9.30 2.55 6.95
C GLU A 295 -8.32 1.45 6.53
N THR A 296 -7.82 0.72 7.53
CA THR A 296 -7.07 -0.53 7.35
C THR A 296 -8.04 -1.65 6.99
N LEU A 297 -7.82 -2.33 5.87
CA LEU A 297 -8.59 -3.54 5.54
C LEU A 297 -8.23 -4.68 6.50
N CYS A 298 -6.94 -4.99 6.62
CA CYS A 298 -6.40 -6.01 7.52
C CYS A 298 -4.93 -5.69 7.78
N GLN A 299 -4.48 -5.94 9.00
CA GLN A 299 -3.08 -5.80 9.40
C GLN A 299 -2.59 -7.05 10.10
N ILE A 300 -1.41 -7.51 9.74
CA ILE A 300 -0.73 -8.61 10.43
C ILE A 300 0.64 -8.12 10.88
N VAL A 301 0.85 -8.08 12.19
CA VAL A 301 2.13 -7.65 12.80
C VAL A 301 2.51 -8.65 13.88
N GLN A 302 3.70 -9.23 13.78
CA GLN A 302 4.24 -10.20 14.76
C GLN A 302 3.25 -11.33 15.08
N GLY A 303 2.60 -11.88 14.05
CA GLY A 303 1.63 -12.96 14.18
C GLY A 303 0.27 -12.57 14.75
N LYS A 304 0.02 -11.29 14.99
CA LYS A 304 -1.29 -10.77 15.42
C LYS A 304 -2.04 -10.17 14.23
N VAL A 305 -3.23 -10.67 13.97
CA VAL A 305 -4.15 -10.15 12.95
C VAL A 305 -5.06 -9.10 13.58
N ALA A 306 -5.20 -7.95 12.94
CA ALA A 306 -6.12 -6.89 13.33
C ALA A 306 -6.99 -6.47 12.14
N VAL A 307 -8.28 -6.36 12.38
CA VAL A 307 -9.28 -5.84 11.45
C VAL A 307 -10.09 -4.78 12.19
N HIS A 308 -10.38 -3.66 11.54
CA HIS A 308 -11.20 -2.61 12.14
C HIS A 308 -12.58 -2.62 11.50
N ALA A 309 -13.62 -2.83 12.31
CA ALA A 309 -15.00 -2.69 11.86
C ALA A 309 -15.45 -1.24 12.08
N ILE A 310 -15.59 -0.47 11.01
CA ILE A 310 -16.05 0.93 11.03
C ILE A 310 -17.38 1.00 10.29
N ALA A 311 -18.38 1.69 10.90
CA ALA A 311 -19.71 1.82 10.35
C ALA A 311 -20.16 3.29 10.30
N GLY A 312 -21.24 3.66 10.97
CA GLY A 312 -21.85 4.97 10.91
C GLY A 312 -20.90 6.16 11.13
N THR A 313 -21.20 7.27 10.46
CA THR A 313 -20.41 8.51 10.57
C THR A 313 -21.34 9.70 10.77
N VAL A 314 -20.85 10.71 11.52
CA VAL A 314 -21.49 12.02 11.64
C VAL A 314 -20.48 13.12 11.28
N ARG A 315 -20.99 14.30 10.91
CA ARG A 315 -20.13 15.47 10.72
C ARG A 315 -19.40 15.84 12.01
N ARG A 316 -18.24 16.44 11.92
CA ARG A 316 -17.54 17.01 13.08
C ARG A 316 -18.29 18.24 13.59
N GLY A 317 -18.30 18.44 14.90
CA GLY A 317 -18.85 19.63 15.52
C GLY A 317 -17.98 20.87 15.25
N ALA A 318 -18.61 22.04 15.23
CA ALA A 318 -17.89 23.32 15.11
C ALA A 318 -17.14 23.69 16.40
N THR A 319 -17.55 23.15 17.53
CA THR A 319 -16.90 23.30 18.83
C THR A 319 -16.64 21.93 19.46
N PRO A 320 -15.67 21.81 20.41
CA PRO A 320 -15.43 20.56 21.13
C PRO A 320 -16.69 20.02 21.84
N GLN A 321 -17.55 20.90 22.36
CA GLN A 321 -18.80 20.51 23.02
C GLN A 321 -19.82 19.93 22.03
N GLU A 322 -19.99 20.58 20.87
CA GLU A 322 -20.86 20.06 19.79
C GLU A 322 -20.34 18.73 19.25
N ASP A 323 -19.03 18.61 19.06
CA ASP A 323 -18.38 17.38 18.57
C ASP A 323 -18.61 16.21 19.54
N ALA A 324 -18.45 16.43 20.83
CA ALA A 324 -18.74 15.44 21.86
C ALA A 324 -20.21 15.01 21.87
N ALA A 325 -21.13 15.98 21.75
CA ALA A 325 -22.57 15.69 21.68
C ALA A 325 -22.97 14.89 20.43
N LEU A 326 -22.39 15.21 19.27
CA LEU A 326 -22.59 14.46 18.04
C LEU A 326 -22.04 13.03 18.14
N GLY A 327 -20.86 12.86 18.77
CA GLY A 327 -20.27 11.55 19.04
C GLY A 327 -21.17 10.70 19.95
N GLU A 328 -21.68 11.28 21.03
CA GLU A 328 -22.61 10.58 21.93
C GLU A 328 -23.92 10.20 21.22
N ALA A 329 -24.50 11.11 20.42
CA ALA A 329 -25.69 10.82 19.63
C ALA A 329 -25.46 9.67 18.65
N LEU A 330 -24.28 9.57 18.00
CA LEU A 330 -23.93 8.47 17.13
C LEU A 330 -23.87 7.15 17.91
N LEU A 331 -23.25 7.13 19.08
CA LEU A 331 -23.17 5.95 19.95
C LEU A 331 -24.56 5.47 20.44
N GLN A 332 -25.52 6.36 20.55
CA GLN A 332 -26.89 6.04 20.96
C GLN A 332 -27.85 5.73 19.80
N SER A 333 -27.42 5.91 18.55
CA SER A 333 -28.22 5.61 17.37
C SER A 333 -28.52 4.11 17.25
N PRO A 334 -29.76 3.63 17.33
CA PRO A 334 -30.07 2.21 17.22
C PRO A 334 -29.68 1.62 15.87
N LYS A 335 -29.82 2.40 14.78
CA LYS A 335 -29.47 2.00 13.42
C LYS A 335 -27.96 1.79 13.28
N ASP A 336 -27.16 2.81 13.66
CA ASP A 336 -25.73 2.78 13.50
C ASP A 336 -25.06 1.72 14.40
N ARG A 337 -25.62 1.51 15.61
CA ARG A 337 -25.20 0.43 16.51
C ARG A 337 -25.47 -0.95 15.93
N ALA A 338 -26.65 -1.17 15.35
CA ALA A 338 -27.01 -2.45 14.74
C ALA A 338 -26.08 -2.79 13.57
N GLU A 339 -25.79 -1.80 12.71
CA GLU A 339 -24.84 -1.93 11.62
C GLU A 339 -23.42 -2.23 12.14
N HIS A 340 -22.97 -1.49 13.15
CA HIS A 340 -21.66 -1.69 13.76
C HIS A 340 -21.49 -3.10 14.36
N ILE A 341 -22.48 -3.58 15.10
CA ILE A 341 -22.48 -4.94 15.67
C ILE A 341 -22.41 -5.99 14.56
N MET A 342 -23.16 -5.79 13.47
CA MET A 342 -23.14 -6.67 12.29
C MET A 342 -21.72 -6.74 11.69
N LEU A 343 -21.06 -5.61 11.51
CA LEU A 343 -19.70 -5.56 10.94
C LEU A 343 -18.63 -6.14 11.89
N VAL A 344 -18.78 -5.93 13.20
CA VAL A 344 -17.90 -6.55 14.22
C VAL A 344 -18.06 -8.08 14.19
N ASP A 345 -19.31 -8.59 14.07
CA ASP A 345 -19.55 -10.03 13.98
C ASP A 345 -18.95 -10.64 12.71
N LEU A 346 -19.07 -9.93 11.56
CA LEU A 346 -18.44 -10.31 10.31
C LEU A 346 -16.92 -10.37 10.45
N ALA A 347 -16.30 -9.32 10.96
CA ALA A 347 -14.84 -9.26 11.16
C ALA A 347 -14.34 -10.35 12.10
N ARG A 348 -15.08 -10.64 13.21
CA ARG A 348 -14.79 -11.73 14.13
C ARG A 348 -14.82 -13.09 13.43
N ASN A 349 -15.83 -13.34 12.59
CA ASN A 349 -15.94 -14.58 11.85
C ASN A 349 -14.81 -14.75 10.82
N ASP A 350 -14.44 -13.67 10.09
CA ASP A 350 -13.36 -13.71 9.11
C ASP A 350 -12.01 -14.01 9.76
N VAL A 351 -11.68 -13.34 10.87
CA VAL A 351 -10.47 -13.63 11.65
C VAL A 351 -10.46 -15.06 12.15
N ASN A 352 -11.59 -15.57 12.68
CA ASN A 352 -11.69 -16.94 13.22
C ASN A 352 -11.55 -18.04 12.16
N ARG A 353 -11.72 -17.74 10.87
CA ARG A 353 -11.50 -18.71 9.78
C ARG A 353 -10.00 -18.98 9.51
N VAL A 354 -9.11 -18.06 9.91
CA VAL A 354 -7.68 -18.08 9.53
C VAL A 354 -6.74 -18.06 10.74
N CYS A 355 -7.25 -17.83 11.96
CA CYS A 355 -6.48 -17.77 13.20
C CYS A 355 -6.78 -18.90 14.16
#